data_ca437ceacdc17abf3ed1cd8bf1e38485
#
_entry.id   ca437ceacdc17abf3ed1cd8bf1e38485
#
_cell.length_a   1.000
_cell.length_b   1.000
_cell.length_c   1.000
_cell.angle_alpha   90.00
_cell.angle_beta   90.00
_cell.angle_gamma   90.00
#
_symmetry.space_group_name_H-M   'P 1'
#
loop_
_entity.id
_entity.type
_entity.pdbx_description
1 polymer ?
#
loop_
_entity_poly.entity_id
_entity_poly.type
_entity_poly.pdbx_seq_one_letter_code
_entity_poly.pdbx_strand_id
1 'polypeptide(L)'
;VVVTSPQDLVSMIVAKAVNMAEKMHVPILGIIENMSYITCPDCGRKIEVFGQSNLDEVAAGYDLKVLGRLPIDPALAAACDDGTIESALPMGLLPEALAVCEAVEVRANADAEPAEPEA
;
A
#
# COMPACT_ATOMS: atom_id res chain seq x y z
N VAL A 1 -1.90 6.03 2.85
CA VAL A 1 -2.09 4.67 2.33
C VAL A 1 -2.31 3.71 3.49
N VAL A 2 -3.33 2.85 3.38
CA VAL A 2 -3.61 1.79 4.35
C VAL A 2 -2.97 0.50 3.85
N VAL A 3 -2.24 -0.19 4.72
CA VAL A 3 -1.63 -1.49 4.42
C VAL A 3 -2.37 -2.57 5.23
N THR A 4 -2.77 -3.63 4.59
CA THR A 4 -3.52 -4.73 5.18
C THR A 4 -2.99 -6.09 4.71
N SER A 5 -3.59 -7.18 5.18
CA SER A 5 -3.27 -8.56 4.80
C SER A 5 -4.55 -9.34 4.48
N PRO A 6 -4.49 -10.48 3.73
CA PRO A 6 -5.69 -11.20 3.31
C PRO A 6 -6.27 -12.12 4.39
N GLN A 7 -6.54 -11.58 5.59
CA GLN A 7 -7.14 -12.29 6.70
C GLN A 7 -8.58 -11.83 6.96
N ASP A 8 -9.37 -12.64 7.64
CA ASP A 8 -10.80 -12.35 7.89
C ASP A 8 -11.04 -11.04 8.67
N LEU A 9 -10.06 -10.60 9.44
CA LEU A 9 -10.14 -9.35 10.21
C LEU A 9 -9.88 -8.08 9.40
N VAL A 10 -9.59 -8.20 8.11
CA VAL A 10 -9.25 -7.07 7.23
C VAL A 10 -10.33 -6.00 7.21
N SER A 11 -11.60 -6.38 7.12
CA SER A 11 -12.71 -5.43 7.10
C SER A 11 -12.74 -4.56 8.36
N MET A 12 -12.47 -5.14 9.52
CA MET A 12 -12.43 -4.41 10.79
C MET A 12 -11.20 -3.49 10.89
N ILE A 13 -10.04 -3.96 10.44
CA ILE A 13 -8.80 -3.17 10.44
C ILE A 13 -8.94 -1.96 9.51
N VAL A 14 -9.45 -2.18 8.31
CA VAL A 14 -9.69 -1.11 7.34
C VAL A 14 -10.72 -0.11 7.87
N ALA A 15 -11.84 -0.59 8.44
CA ALA A 15 -12.84 0.28 9.04
C ALA A 15 -12.26 1.19 10.13
N LYS A 16 -11.43 0.66 11.01
CA LYS A 16 -10.77 1.44 12.07
C LYS A 16 -9.79 2.47 11.49
N ALA A 17 -9.01 2.08 10.49
CA ALA A 17 -8.07 2.99 9.84
C ALA A 17 -8.80 4.13 9.10
N VAL A 18 -9.88 3.83 8.39
CA VAL A 18 -10.71 4.83 7.70
C VAL A 18 -11.33 5.80 8.70
N ASN A 19 -11.97 5.29 9.75
CA ASN A 19 -12.57 6.13 10.79
C ASN A 19 -11.55 7.04 11.48
N MET A 20 -10.34 6.54 11.72
CA MET A 20 -9.27 7.34 12.31
C MET A 20 -8.82 8.44 11.36
N ALA A 21 -8.60 8.12 10.10
CA ALA A 21 -8.20 9.09 9.09
C ALA A 21 -9.25 10.19 8.90
N GLU A 22 -10.54 9.83 8.87
CA GLU A 22 -11.65 10.80 8.81
C GLU A 22 -11.65 11.75 9.99
N LYS A 23 -11.50 11.23 11.22
CA LYS A 23 -11.43 12.05 12.42
C LYS A 23 -10.23 13.00 12.45
N MET A 24 -9.14 12.59 11.84
CA MET A 24 -7.91 13.39 11.74
C MET A 24 -7.88 14.30 10.51
N HIS A 25 -8.91 14.25 9.65
CA HIS A 25 -8.96 14.95 8.38
C HIS A 25 -7.79 14.62 7.45
N VAL A 26 -7.34 13.36 7.47
CA VAL A 26 -6.29 12.85 6.61
C VAL A 26 -6.89 12.09 5.44
N PRO A 27 -6.64 12.49 4.19
CA PRO A 27 -7.14 11.76 3.03
C PRO A 27 -6.47 10.40 2.89
N ILE A 28 -7.23 9.37 2.52
CA ILE A 28 -6.71 8.04 2.22
C ILE A 28 -6.57 7.92 0.70
N LEU A 29 -5.35 7.64 0.23
CA LEU A 29 -5.03 7.53 -1.19
C LEU A 29 -5.40 6.17 -1.77
N GLY A 30 -5.43 5.13 -0.94
CA GLY A 30 -5.75 3.78 -1.33
C GLY A 30 -5.27 2.73 -0.34
N ILE A 31 -5.44 1.47 -0.71
CA ILE A 31 -5.09 0.30 0.11
C ILE A 31 -4.08 -0.56 -0.62
N ILE A 32 -3.09 -1.08 0.12
CA ILE A 32 -2.15 -2.10 -0.33
C ILE A 32 -2.36 -3.36 0.50
N GLU A 33 -2.47 -4.51 -0.15
CA GLU A 33 -2.51 -5.81 0.51
C GLU A 33 -1.11 -6.42 0.53
N ASN A 34 -0.57 -6.61 1.74
CA ASN A 34 0.68 -7.32 1.95
C ASN A 34 0.41 -8.80 2.25
N MET A 35 1.39 -9.65 2.04
CA MET A 35 1.27 -11.10 2.24
C MET A 35 0.12 -11.74 1.46
N SER A 36 -0.11 -11.25 0.26
CA SER A 36 -1.27 -11.63 -0.56
C SER A 36 -1.15 -13.05 -1.11
N TYR A 37 0.05 -13.48 -1.47
CA TYR A 37 0.32 -14.78 -2.05
C TYR A 37 1.79 -15.17 -1.94
N ILE A 38 2.08 -16.45 -2.21
CA ILE A 38 3.44 -16.96 -2.46
C ILE A 38 3.53 -17.40 -3.92
N THR A 39 4.61 -17.10 -4.60
CA THR A 39 4.90 -17.63 -5.93
C THR A 39 5.67 -18.95 -5.80
N CYS A 40 5.15 -20.03 -6.40
CA CYS A 40 5.83 -21.31 -6.43
C CYS A 40 7.17 -21.18 -7.21
N PRO A 41 8.31 -21.57 -6.63
CA PRO A 41 9.60 -21.44 -7.32
C PRO A 41 9.75 -22.39 -8.50
N ASP A 42 8.99 -23.49 -8.55
CA ASP A 42 9.08 -24.48 -9.61
C ASP A 42 8.20 -24.17 -10.82
N CYS A 43 6.96 -23.71 -10.62
CA CYS A 43 5.98 -23.49 -11.70
C CYS A 43 5.46 -22.08 -11.83
N GLY A 44 5.84 -21.16 -10.92
CA GLY A 44 5.38 -19.76 -10.93
C GLY A 44 3.92 -19.57 -10.53
N ARG A 45 3.21 -20.61 -10.08
CA ARG A 45 1.82 -20.50 -9.62
C ARG A 45 1.74 -19.67 -8.35
N LYS A 46 0.77 -18.78 -8.31
CA LYS A 46 0.44 -18.02 -7.10
C LYS A 46 -0.38 -18.87 -6.15
N ILE A 47 0.08 -18.93 -4.90
CA ILE A 47 -0.59 -19.68 -3.82
C ILE A 47 -1.09 -18.67 -2.78
N GLU A 48 -2.39 -18.62 -2.59
CA GLU A 48 -3.03 -17.77 -1.59
C GLU A 48 -2.98 -18.46 -0.21
N VAL A 49 -1.93 -18.20 0.56
CA VAL A 49 -1.65 -18.89 1.83
C VAL A 49 -2.72 -18.63 2.89
N PHE A 50 -3.28 -17.42 2.91
CA PHE A 50 -4.32 -17.01 3.86
C PHE A 50 -5.73 -17.07 3.29
N GLY A 51 -5.91 -17.77 2.17
CA GLY A 51 -7.19 -17.89 1.49
C GLY A 51 -7.49 -16.74 0.53
N GLN A 52 -8.70 -16.75 0.00
CA GLN A 52 -9.16 -15.74 -0.94
C GLN A 52 -9.33 -14.39 -0.25
N SER A 53 -8.74 -13.35 -0.83
CA SER A 53 -8.89 -11.99 -0.34
C SER A 53 -10.26 -11.41 -0.69
N ASN A 54 -10.89 -10.74 0.27
CA ASN A 54 -12.10 -9.94 0.09
C ASN A 54 -11.80 -8.44 0.00
N LEU A 55 -10.55 -8.08 -0.26
CA LEU A 55 -10.09 -6.69 -0.26
C LEU A 55 -10.85 -5.82 -1.27
N ASP A 56 -11.14 -6.34 -2.46
CA ASP A 56 -11.84 -5.57 -3.49
C ASP A 56 -13.24 -5.15 -3.03
N GLU A 57 -13.97 -6.02 -2.34
CA GLU A 57 -15.29 -5.72 -1.77
C GLU A 57 -15.19 -4.69 -0.63
N VAL A 58 -14.21 -4.85 0.25
CA VAL A 58 -13.98 -3.93 1.36
C VAL A 58 -13.58 -2.55 0.85
N ALA A 59 -12.67 -2.48 -0.10
CA ALA A 59 -12.24 -1.23 -0.71
C ALA A 59 -13.40 -0.51 -1.42
N ALA A 60 -14.22 -1.23 -2.16
CA ALA A 60 -15.40 -0.68 -2.83
C ALA A 60 -16.42 -0.12 -1.82
N GLY A 61 -16.60 -0.77 -0.67
CA GLY A 61 -17.47 -0.30 0.40
C GLY A 61 -17.07 1.05 1.00
N TYR A 62 -15.79 1.40 0.96
CA TYR A 62 -15.25 2.68 1.43
C TYR A 62 -14.84 3.64 0.31
N ASP A 63 -15.16 3.30 -0.93
CA ASP A 63 -14.75 4.07 -2.13
C ASP A 63 -13.23 4.27 -2.20
N LEU A 64 -12.47 3.24 -1.88
CA LEU A 64 -11.01 3.23 -1.87
C LEU A 64 -10.45 2.41 -3.02
N LYS A 65 -9.33 2.85 -3.57
CA LYS A 65 -8.63 2.14 -4.64
C LYS A 65 -7.64 1.13 -4.06
N VAL A 66 -7.62 -0.08 -4.61
CA VAL A 66 -6.56 -1.05 -4.35
C VAL A 66 -5.34 -0.67 -5.18
N LEU A 67 -4.26 -0.27 -4.52
CA LEU A 67 -3.04 0.22 -5.17
C LEU A 67 -2.06 -0.89 -5.53
N GLY A 68 -2.22 -2.06 -4.96
CA GLY A 68 -1.41 -3.22 -5.28
C GLY A 68 -1.47 -4.33 -4.25
N ARG A 69 -0.87 -5.45 -4.61
CA ARG A 69 -0.74 -6.63 -3.77
C ARG A 69 0.70 -7.08 -3.74
N LEU A 70 1.24 -7.32 -2.56
CA LEU A 70 2.60 -7.78 -2.35
C LEU A 70 2.63 -9.25 -1.98
N PRO A 71 3.55 -10.03 -2.56
CA PRO A 71 3.76 -11.42 -2.20
C PRO A 71 4.47 -11.56 -0.85
N ILE A 72 4.39 -12.75 -0.27
CA ILE A 72 5.30 -13.19 0.79
C ILE A 72 6.61 -13.55 0.10
N ASP A 73 7.65 -12.76 0.34
CA ASP A 73 8.97 -12.95 -0.28
C ASP A 73 10.06 -13.00 0.80
N PRO A 74 10.66 -14.17 1.02
CA PRO A 74 11.74 -14.31 1.99
C PRO A 74 12.97 -13.46 1.66
N ALA A 75 13.26 -13.23 0.39
CA ALA A 75 14.37 -12.39 -0.04
C ALA A 75 14.13 -10.92 0.35
N LEU A 76 12.89 -10.44 0.22
CA LEU A 76 12.51 -9.12 0.66
C LEU A 76 12.64 -8.96 2.18
N ALA A 77 12.19 -9.96 2.94
CA ALA A 77 12.32 -9.98 4.39
C ALA A 77 13.80 -9.93 4.83
N ALA A 78 14.65 -10.73 4.21
CA ALA A 78 16.09 -10.72 4.46
C ALA A 78 16.72 -9.36 4.15
N ALA A 79 16.36 -8.73 3.05
CA ALA A 79 16.84 -7.40 2.68
C ALA A 79 16.43 -6.32 3.70
N CYS A 80 15.24 -6.44 4.29
CA CYS A 80 14.81 -5.56 5.37
C CYS A 80 15.65 -5.74 6.63
N ASP A 81 15.91 -6.99 7.02
CA ASP A 81 16.72 -7.34 8.20
C ASP A 81 18.18 -6.88 8.05
N ASP A 82 18.73 -7.00 6.86
CA ASP A 82 20.10 -6.60 6.52
C ASP A 82 20.25 -5.08 6.27
N GLY A 83 19.16 -4.35 6.20
CA GLY A 83 19.17 -2.90 5.89
C GLY A 83 19.53 -2.59 4.44
N THR A 84 19.37 -3.53 3.53
CA THR A 84 19.69 -3.39 2.10
C THR A 84 18.46 -3.25 1.21
N ILE A 85 17.29 -3.00 1.80
CA ILE A 85 16.00 -2.97 1.10
C ILE A 85 15.98 -2.01 -0.08
N GLU A 86 16.57 -0.85 0.03
CA GLU A 86 16.60 0.15 -1.03
C GLU A 86 17.29 -0.35 -2.30
N SER A 87 18.32 -1.19 -2.13
CA SER A 87 19.07 -1.79 -3.24
C SER A 87 18.42 -3.07 -3.78
N ALA A 88 17.63 -3.75 -2.96
CA ALA A 88 17.03 -5.05 -3.27
C ALA A 88 15.64 -4.94 -3.90
N LEU A 89 14.97 -3.80 -3.77
CA LEU A 89 13.63 -3.60 -4.35
C LEU A 89 13.68 -3.61 -5.88
N PRO A 90 12.91 -4.50 -6.52
CA PRO A 90 12.74 -4.40 -7.96
C PRO A 90 12.01 -3.10 -8.31
N MET A 91 12.52 -2.39 -9.30
CA MET A 91 11.85 -1.21 -9.84
C MET A 91 10.44 -1.57 -10.31
N GLY A 92 9.45 -0.81 -9.85
CA GLY A 92 8.06 -1.01 -10.26
C GLY A 92 7.29 -2.07 -9.49
N LEU A 93 7.69 -2.38 -8.25
CA LEU A 93 6.97 -3.33 -7.39
C LEU A 93 5.50 -2.91 -7.14
N LEU A 94 5.27 -1.63 -6.94
CA LEU A 94 3.94 -1.04 -6.73
C LEU A 94 3.76 0.22 -7.60
N PRO A 95 3.62 0.08 -8.92
CA PRO A 95 3.60 1.24 -9.83
C PRO A 95 2.42 2.18 -9.59
N GLU A 96 1.25 1.65 -9.26
CA GLU A 96 0.07 2.47 -8.99
C GLU A 96 0.19 3.26 -7.69
N ALA A 97 0.76 2.67 -6.65
CA ALA A 97 1.03 3.35 -5.39
C ALA A 97 2.05 4.47 -5.58
N LEU A 98 3.11 4.21 -6.32
CA LEU A 98 4.12 5.22 -6.64
C LEU A 98 3.51 6.41 -7.40
N ALA A 99 2.72 6.14 -8.43
CA ALA A 99 2.07 7.19 -9.22
C ALA A 99 1.15 8.08 -8.38
N VAL A 100 0.40 7.49 -7.45
CA VAL A 100 -0.49 8.24 -6.53
C VAL A 100 0.33 9.11 -5.57
N CYS A 101 1.42 8.59 -5.02
CA CYS A 101 2.30 9.35 -4.13
C CYS A 101 2.96 10.53 -4.85
N GLU A 102 3.48 10.32 -6.05
CA GLU A 102 4.06 11.38 -6.88
C GLU A 102 3.05 12.48 -7.22
N ALA A 103 1.81 12.12 -7.51
CA ALA A 103 0.74 13.09 -7.78
C ALA A 103 0.42 13.96 -6.55
N VAL A 104 0.53 13.41 -5.34
CA VAL A 104 0.34 14.17 -4.10
C VAL A 104 1.50 15.12 -3.85
N GLU A 105 2.73 14.70 -4.07
CA GLU A 105 3.92 15.56 -3.95
C GLU A 105 3.86 16.77 -4.90
N VAL A 106 3.45 16.53 -6.13
CA VAL A 106 3.28 17.62 -7.12
C VAL A 106 2.24 18.63 -6.66
N ARG A 107 1.11 18.17 -6.10
CA ARG A 107 0.08 19.07 -5.57
C ARG A 107 0.57 19.85 -4.36
N ALA A 108 1.21 19.20 -3.42
CA ALA A 108 1.76 19.84 -2.22
C ALA A 108 2.80 20.92 -2.58
N ASN A 109 3.63 20.68 -3.59
CA ASN A 109 4.59 21.65 -4.07
C ASN A 109 3.95 22.81 -4.86
N ALA A 110 2.83 22.55 -5.54
CA ALA A 110 2.07 23.59 -6.24
C ALA A 110 1.30 24.50 -5.28
N ASP A 111 0.80 23.96 -4.16
CA ASP A 111 0.09 24.69 -3.11
C ASP A 111 1.05 25.38 -2.11
N ALA A 112 2.34 25.03 -2.13
CA ALA A 112 3.37 25.75 -1.40
C ALA A 112 3.65 27.08 -2.13
N GLU A 113 2.87 28.11 -1.81
CA GLU A 113 3.21 29.47 -2.22
C GLU A 113 4.61 29.83 -1.72
N PRO A 114 5.46 30.41 -2.57
CA PRO A 114 6.72 30.92 -2.08
C PRO A 114 6.40 31.95 -0.99
N ALA A 115 6.93 31.73 0.20
CA ALA A 115 6.84 32.71 1.27
C ALA A 115 7.29 34.06 0.70
N GLU A 116 6.39 35.04 0.63
CA GLU A 116 6.77 36.40 0.24
C GLU A 116 7.91 36.84 1.14
N PRO A 117 9.01 37.33 0.59
CA PRO A 117 10.06 37.87 1.42
C PRO A 117 9.46 39.07 2.17
N GLU A 118 9.36 38.95 3.46
CA GLU A 118 9.05 40.12 4.29
C GLU A 118 10.09 41.20 4.00
N ALA A 119 9.62 42.27 3.43
CA ALA A 119 10.43 43.44 3.16
C ALA A 119 10.81 44.15 4.47
#